data_899dbacd0b670495905ee3222a779a85
#
_entry.id   899dbacd0b670495905ee3222a779a85
#
_cell.length_a   1.000
_cell.length_b   1.000
_cell.length_c   1.000
_cell.angle_alpha   90.00
_cell.angle_beta   90.00
_cell.angle_gamma   90.00
#
_symmetry.space_group_name_H-M   'P 1'
#
loop_
_entity.id
_entity.type
_entity.pdbx_description
1 polymer ?
#
loop_
_entity_poly.entity_id
_entity_poly.type
_entity_poly.pdbx_seq_one_letter_code
_entity_poly.pdbx_strand_id
1 'polypeptide(L)'
;DVLGSRGLGDVYKRQALSAPKEFAITEDVYTNGWRGKNFFNKGRTPYGYTFELGSEEKGGPLFTTQHPFLWINPFLYQDNYADYWEFCTNHALINRQYCLNDAPKEYLYDERNWGLSACYGPEPLGYKGRSPGQGRDDGTICATGAMGSIPVTPFYAQQVINSLFETPHMKGTYGITDAYNASLGWADSRYLSISVMPIVSIIENYRTGLIWHCLLYTSPS
;
A
#
# COMPACT_ATOMS: atom_id res chain seq x y z
N ASP A 1 11.95 -15.88 -0.98
CA ASP A 1 10.53 -16.10 -0.56
C ASP A 1 10.05 -15.14 0.53
N VAL A 2 10.30 -13.86 0.30
CA VAL A 2 9.94 -12.80 1.29
C VAL A 2 8.46 -12.42 1.19
N LEU A 3 7.78 -12.76 0.10
CA LEU A 3 6.37 -12.40 -0.13
C LEU A 3 5.39 -13.41 0.49
N GLY A 4 5.68 -14.69 0.47
CA GLY A 4 4.85 -15.72 1.12
C GLY A 4 4.80 -15.59 2.64
N SER A 5 5.92 -15.20 3.26
CA SER A 5 6.00 -15.01 4.70
C SER A 5 5.29 -13.74 5.21
N ARG A 6 5.10 -12.70 4.37
CA ARG A 6 4.44 -11.46 4.77
C ARG A 6 2.92 -11.62 4.89
N GLY A 7 2.26 -12.28 3.95
CA GLY A 7 0.81 -12.52 4.01
C GLY A 7 0.42 -13.40 5.21
N LEU A 8 1.19 -14.45 5.47
CA LEU A 8 1.02 -15.28 6.67
C LEU A 8 1.33 -14.49 7.95
N GLY A 9 2.35 -13.61 7.92
CA GLY A 9 2.70 -12.75 9.05
C GLY A 9 1.55 -11.87 9.51
N ASP A 10 0.76 -11.32 8.60
CA ASP A 10 -0.39 -10.46 8.94
C ASP A 10 -1.55 -11.27 9.54
N VAL A 11 -1.79 -12.50 9.06
CA VAL A 11 -2.75 -13.43 9.68
C VAL A 11 -2.33 -13.79 11.10
N TYR A 12 -1.07 -14.15 11.32
CA TYR A 12 -0.56 -14.50 12.65
C TYR A 12 -0.56 -13.32 13.62
N LYS A 13 -0.20 -12.13 13.18
CA LYS A 13 -0.29 -10.92 14.01
C LYS A 13 -1.71 -10.70 14.51
N ARG A 14 -2.68 -10.89 13.65
CA ARG A 14 -4.07 -10.74 13.99
C ARG A 14 -4.55 -11.81 14.96
N GLN A 15 -4.19 -13.07 14.73
CA GLN A 15 -4.46 -14.15 15.68
C GLN A 15 -3.86 -13.86 17.06
N ALA A 16 -2.65 -13.32 17.10
CA ALA A 16 -2.00 -12.91 18.33
C ALA A 16 -2.73 -11.77 19.05
N LEU A 17 -3.23 -10.78 18.31
CA LEU A 17 -4.00 -9.65 18.86
C LEU A 17 -5.38 -10.09 19.39
N SER A 18 -5.97 -11.13 18.82
CA SER A 18 -7.28 -11.68 19.21
C SER A 18 -7.17 -12.90 20.14
N ALA A 19 -5.98 -13.24 20.60
CA ALA A 19 -5.78 -14.39 21.48
C ALA A 19 -6.44 -14.17 22.86
N PRO A 20 -7.09 -15.21 23.44
CA PRO A 20 -7.52 -15.18 24.84
C PRO A 20 -6.37 -14.82 25.77
N LYS A 21 -6.66 -14.20 26.92
CA LYS A 21 -5.63 -13.74 27.87
C LYS A 21 -4.62 -14.80 28.26
N GLU A 22 -5.02 -16.07 28.32
CA GLU A 22 -4.14 -17.20 28.63
C GLU A 22 -3.09 -17.50 27.54
N PHE A 23 -3.35 -17.06 26.30
CA PHE A 23 -2.45 -17.21 25.15
C PHE A 23 -1.95 -15.86 24.62
N ALA A 24 -2.25 -14.77 25.31
CA ALA A 24 -1.83 -13.43 24.91
C ALA A 24 -0.31 -13.31 24.92
N ILE A 25 0.25 -12.77 23.86
CA ILE A 25 1.66 -12.39 23.81
C ILE A 25 1.85 -11.07 24.57
N THR A 26 3.01 -10.91 25.18
CA THR A 26 3.33 -9.68 25.91
C THR A 26 3.51 -8.51 24.95
N GLU A 27 3.23 -7.30 25.43
CA GLU A 27 3.43 -6.06 24.68
C GLU A 27 4.88 -5.86 24.20
N ASP A 28 5.84 -6.46 24.90
CA ASP A 28 7.27 -6.45 24.54
C ASP A 28 7.55 -7.01 23.15
N VAL A 29 6.77 -8.00 22.71
CA VAL A 29 6.92 -8.56 21.35
C VAL A 29 6.65 -7.51 20.28
N TYR A 30 5.69 -6.62 20.54
CA TYR A 30 5.38 -5.51 19.66
C TYR A 30 6.41 -4.39 19.78
N THR A 31 6.66 -3.90 21.00
CA THR A 31 7.49 -2.72 21.25
C THR A 31 8.97 -2.96 20.98
N ASN A 32 9.52 -4.10 21.41
CA ASN A 32 10.93 -4.44 21.27
C ASN A 32 11.24 -5.27 20.03
N GLY A 33 10.27 -6.01 19.51
CA GLY A 33 10.40 -6.85 18.33
C GLY A 33 10.02 -6.11 17.04
N TRP A 34 8.73 -5.99 16.78
CA TRP A 34 8.24 -5.47 15.49
C TRP A 34 8.45 -3.96 15.33
N ARG A 35 8.32 -3.19 16.42
CA ARG A 35 8.56 -1.74 16.47
C ARG A 35 10.02 -1.39 16.82
N GLY A 36 10.90 -2.38 16.88
CA GLY A 36 12.29 -2.17 17.23
C GLY A 36 12.99 -1.08 16.43
N LYS A 37 14.15 -0.67 16.90
CA LYS A 37 14.91 0.54 16.52
C LYS A 37 15.00 0.87 15.02
N ASN A 38 14.90 -0.11 14.14
CA ASN A 38 15.05 0.08 12.68
C ASN A 38 13.74 0.48 11.95
N PHE A 39 12.58 0.37 12.61
CA PHE A 39 11.29 0.71 12.04
C PHE A 39 10.81 2.11 12.42
N PHE A 40 11.54 2.80 13.26
CA PHE A 40 11.12 4.03 13.85
C PHE A 40 11.99 5.20 13.38
N ASN A 41 11.42 6.07 12.57
CA ASN A 41 12.08 7.26 12.06
C ASN A 41 11.33 8.52 12.48
N LYS A 42 11.41 8.86 13.77
CA LYS A 42 10.86 10.11 14.29
C LYS A 42 11.44 11.31 13.54
N GLY A 43 10.57 12.22 13.16
CA GLY A 43 10.95 13.53 12.64
C GLY A 43 11.17 13.63 11.15
N ARG A 44 10.88 12.59 10.37
CA ARG A 44 10.87 12.72 8.90
C ARG A 44 9.56 13.35 8.43
N THR A 45 9.70 14.35 7.59
CA THR A 45 8.57 15.07 7.01
C THR A 45 8.75 15.26 5.49
N PRO A 46 8.85 14.17 4.70
CA PRO A 46 8.99 14.30 3.25
C PRO A 46 7.79 15.06 2.69
N TYR A 47 8.04 16.09 1.91
CA TYR A 47 7.03 17.00 1.34
C TYR A 47 6.14 17.68 2.39
N GLY A 48 6.57 17.78 3.65
CA GLY A 48 5.80 18.33 4.76
C GLY A 48 4.84 17.36 5.43
N TYR A 49 4.77 16.10 4.99
CA TYR A 49 3.95 15.06 5.61
C TYR A 49 4.74 14.29 6.67
N THR A 50 4.24 14.20 7.87
CA THR A 50 4.84 13.38 8.94
C THR A 50 4.85 11.91 8.52
N PHE A 51 6.03 11.27 8.62
CA PHE A 51 6.19 9.86 8.27
C PHE A 51 7.00 9.15 9.35
N GLU A 52 6.32 8.43 10.21
CA GLU A 52 6.87 7.94 11.48
C GLU A 52 7.45 6.54 11.37
N LEU A 53 7.04 5.77 10.38
CA LEU A 53 7.33 4.33 10.29
C LEU A 53 8.02 3.98 8.99
N GLY A 54 8.91 2.98 9.08
CA GLY A 54 9.61 2.45 7.93
C GLY A 54 11.05 2.95 7.80
N SER A 55 11.87 2.19 7.10
CA SER A 55 13.30 2.45 6.93
C SER A 55 13.63 3.37 5.76
N GLU A 56 12.70 3.60 4.85
CA GLU A 56 12.93 4.38 3.63
C GLU A 56 12.58 5.86 3.83
N GLU A 57 13.41 6.74 3.31
CA GLU A 57 13.27 8.20 3.52
C GLU A 57 11.92 8.75 3.07
N LYS A 58 11.41 8.28 1.93
CA LYS A 58 10.12 8.71 1.35
C LYS A 58 9.04 7.62 1.41
N GLY A 59 9.15 6.72 2.35
CA GLY A 59 8.30 5.53 2.43
C GLY A 59 8.68 4.43 1.43
N GLY A 60 8.24 3.24 1.69
CA GLY A 60 8.40 2.08 0.82
C GLY A 60 7.31 2.00 -0.26
N PRO A 61 7.18 0.84 -0.88
CA PRO A 61 6.05 0.54 -1.75
C PRO A 61 4.73 0.64 -0.99
N LEU A 62 3.68 1.18 -1.61
CA LEU A 62 2.39 1.44 -0.95
C LEU A 62 1.73 0.21 -0.34
N PHE A 63 1.98 -0.99 -0.88
CA PHE A 63 1.43 -2.21 -0.30
C PHE A 63 1.83 -2.43 1.16
N THR A 64 2.95 -1.86 1.61
CA THR A 64 3.43 -2.03 3.00
C THR A 64 2.48 -1.45 4.04
N THR A 65 1.71 -0.42 3.68
CA THR A 65 0.64 0.14 4.51
C THR A 65 -0.73 -0.40 4.12
N GLN A 66 -0.96 -0.69 2.85
CA GLN A 66 -2.26 -1.14 2.37
C GLN A 66 -2.62 -2.54 2.86
N HIS A 67 -1.71 -3.52 2.77
CA HIS A 67 -2.00 -4.91 3.10
C HIS A 67 -2.37 -5.16 4.58
N PRO A 68 -1.66 -4.61 5.57
CA PRO A 68 -2.08 -4.73 6.98
C PRO A 68 -3.48 -4.17 7.22
N PHE A 69 -3.81 -3.07 6.59
CA PHE A 69 -5.06 -2.35 6.78
C PHE A 69 -6.21 -2.78 5.84
N LEU A 70 -6.02 -3.84 5.06
CA LEU A 70 -7.14 -4.57 4.46
C LEU A 70 -8.07 -5.15 5.53
N TRP A 71 -7.48 -5.64 6.62
CA TRP A 71 -8.13 -6.43 7.63
C TRP A 71 -8.47 -5.63 8.88
N ILE A 72 -7.70 -4.61 9.18
CA ILE A 72 -7.80 -3.79 10.37
C ILE A 72 -8.09 -2.35 9.93
N ASN A 73 -9.18 -1.76 10.43
CA ASN A 73 -9.51 -0.39 10.09
C ASN A 73 -8.48 0.57 10.74
N PRO A 74 -7.63 1.25 9.96
CA PRO A 74 -6.59 2.10 10.52
C PRO A 74 -7.14 3.31 11.27
N PHE A 75 -8.38 3.73 10.98
CA PHE A 75 -9.05 4.84 11.68
C PHE A 75 -9.30 4.55 13.17
N LEU A 76 -9.34 3.29 13.55
CA LEU A 76 -9.60 2.87 14.93
C LEU A 76 -8.33 2.64 15.75
N TYR A 77 -7.15 2.81 15.15
CA TYR A 77 -5.90 2.47 15.81
C TYR A 77 -4.95 3.66 15.89
N GLN A 78 -4.57 3.93 17.12
CA GLN A 78 -3.51 4.85 17.49
C GLN A 78 -2.71 4.22 18.62
N ASP A 79 -1.40 4.36 18.59
CA ASP A 79 -0.51 3.94 19.67
C ASP A 79 0.49 5.06 20.02
N ASN A 80 1.47 4.76 20.86
CA ASN A 80 2.51 5.71 21.25
C ASN A 80 3.45 6.11 20.08
N TYR A 81 3.31 5.47 18.92
CA TYR A 81 4.20 5.62 17.79
C TYR A 81 3.54 6.34 16.62
N ALA A 82 2.26 6.10 16.37
CA ALA A 82 1.56 6.69 15.23
C ALA A 82 0.04 6.69 15.40
N ASP A 83 -0.60 7.66 14.78
CA ASP A 83 -1.97 7.55 14.29
C ASP A 83 -1.92 6.82 12.93
N TYR A 84 -2.54 5.65 12.85
CA TYR A 84 -2.41 4.80 11.66
C TYR A 84 -3.22 5.28 10.47
N TRP A 85 -4.28 6.06 10.70
CA TRP A 85 -4.99 6.72 9.62
C TRP A 85 -4.14 7.83 8.98
N GLU A 86 -3.57 8.68 9.81
CA GLU A 86 -2.65 9.73 9.36
C GLU A 86 -1.44 9.13 8.66
N PHE A 87 -0.85 8.09 9.24
CA PHE A 87 0.30 7.38 8.66
C PHE A 87 0.01 6.83 7.25
N CYS A 88 -1.14 6.15 7.05
CA CYS A 88 -1.55 5.63 5.74
C CYS A 88 -1.82 6.75 4.75
N THR A 89 -2.47 7.83 5.21
CA THR A 89 -2.77 9.01 4.40
C THR A 89 -1.47 9.67 3.93
N ASN A 90 -0.56 9.93 4.85
CA ASN A 90 0.72 10.58 4.56
C ASN A 90 1.58 9.72 3.64
N HIS A 91 1.61 8.39 3.80
CA HIS A 91 2.33 7.51 2.88
C HIS A 91 1.82 7.61 1.44
N ALA A 92 0.50 7.61 1.25
CA ALA A 92 -0.10 7.78 -0.07
C ALA A 92 0.22 9.16 -0.68
N LEU A 93 0.14 10.22 0.13
CA LEU A 93 0.46 11.59 -0.31
C LEU A 93 1.95 11.75 -0.64
N ILE A 94 2.85 11.18 0.15
CA ILE A 94 4.30 11.20 -0.11
C ILE A 94 4.62 10.49 -1.43
N ASN A 95 4.04 9.32 -1.65
CA ASN A 95 4.22 8.55 -2.89
C ASN A 95 3.74 9.37 -4.11
N ARG A 96 2.57 9.98 -4.00
CA ARG A 96 2.02 10.86 -5.04
C ARG A 96 2.92 12.09 -5.27
N GLN A 97 3.36 12.77 -4.20
CA GLN A 97 4.22 13.97 -4.33
C GLN A 97 5.57 13.64 -4.99
N TYR A 98 6.14 12.48 -4.68
CA TYR A 98 7.33 12.02 -5.39
C TYR A 98 7.06 11.89 -6.88
N CYS A 99 5.99 11.21 -7.28
CA CYS A 99 5.66 11.04 -8.69
C CYS A 99 5.49 12.38 -9.42
N LEU A 100 4.89 13.38 -8.77
CA LEU A 100 4.63 14.68 -9.37
C LEU A 100 5.84 15.60 -9.44
N ASN A 101 6.74 15.53 -8.45
CA ASN A 101 7.76 16.57 -8.27
C ASN A 101 9.19 16.07 -8.47
N ASP A 102 9.52 14.83 -8.05
CA ASP A 102 10.91 14.35 -7.97
C ASP A 102 11.21 13.21 -8.95
N ALA A 103 10.21 12.51 -9.44
CA ALA A 103 10.41 11.42 -10.39
C ALA A 103 10.94 11.97 -11.72
N PRO A 104 11.75 11.18 -12.46
CA PRO A 104 12.20 11.55 -13.80
C PRO A 104 11.01 11.89 -14.71
N LYS A 105 11.08 13.02 -15.40
CA LYS A 105 9.98 13.51 -16.27
C LYS A 105 9.65 12.55 -17.41
N GLU A 106 10.64 11.77 -17.84
CA GLU A 106 10.49 10.75 -18.87
C GLU A 106 9.55 9.61 -18.43
N TYR A 107 9.24 9.44 -17.14
CA TYR A 107 8.29 8.44 -16.66
C TYR A 107 6.82 8.84 -16.88
N LEU A 108 6.58 10.07 -17.25
CA LEU A 108 5.27 10.64 -17.60
C LEU A 108 4.25 10.52 -16.45
N TYR A 109 4.72 10.64 -15.20
CA TYR A 109 3.83 10.68 -14.06
C TYR A 109 3.09 12.03 -13.98
N ASP A 110 1.85 11.97 -13.57
CA ASP A 110 0.99 13.13 -13.38
C ASP A 110 -0.09 12.87 -12.31
N GLU A 111 -1.04 13.76 -12.17
CA GLU A 111 -2.12 13.65 -11.20
C GLU A 111 -3.02 12.42 -11.41
N ARG A 112 -3.05 11.87 -12.62
CA ARG A 112 -3.84 10.71 -13.05
C ARG A 112 -2.97 9.46 -13.22
N ASN A 113 -1.66 9.56 -12.97
CA ASN A 113 -0.67 8.53 -13.24
C ASN A 113 0.38 8.49 -12.13
N TRP A 114 0.06 7.87 -11.01
CA TRP A 114 0.92 7.68 -9.85
C TRP A 114 0.57 6.41 -9.09
N GLY A 115 1.43 5.97 -8.18
CA GLY A 115 1.18 4.83 -7.31
C GLY A 115 2.25 3.75 -7.42
N LEU A 116 3.39 3.98 -6.74
CA LEU A 116 4.49 3.04 -6.69
C LEU A 116 4.22 1.97 -5.63
N SER A 117 4.19 0.72 -6.07
CA SER A 117 3.97 -0.45 -5.23
C SER A 117 4.67 -1.67 -5.82
N ALA A 118 4.37 -2.89 -5.34
CA ALA A 118 4.95 -4.10 -5.89
C ALA A 118 4.12 -4.60 -7.08
N CYS A 119 4.74 -4.75 -8.22
CA CYS A 119 4.11 -5.22 -9.46
C CYS A 119 5.14 -5.76 -10.46
N TYR A 120 4.67 -6.39 -11.52
CA TYR A 120 5.52 -6.68 -12.66
C TYR A 120 5.85 -5.42 -13.45
N GLY A 121 7.02 -5.40 -14.08
CA GLY A 121 7.42 -4.43 -15.07
C GLY A 121 7.64 -5.09 -16.43
N PRO A 122 7.86 -4.28 -17.49
CA PRO A 122 8.27 -4.82 -18.80
C PRO A 122 9.60 -5.59 -18.66
N GLU A 123 9.80 -6.59 -19.51
CA GLU A 123 11.07 -7.33 -19.52
C GLU A 123 12.25 -6.40 -19.87
N PRO A 124 13.41 -6.53 -19.22
CA PRO A 124 13.77 -7.56 -18.22
C PRO A 124 13.51 -7.17 -16.76
N LEU A 125 12.69 -6.16 -16.46
CA LEU A 125 12.53 -5.58 -15.12
C LEU A 125 11.86 -6.52 -14.10
N GLY A 126 11.01 -7.44 -14.56
CA GLY A 126 10.38 -8.46 -13.74
C GLY A 126 9.51 -7.91 -12.59
N TYR A 127 9.20 -8.77 -11.63
CA TYR A 127 8.44 -8.41 -10.43
C TYR A 127 9.35 -7.81 -9.36
N LYS A 128 9.02 -6.60 -8.90
CA LYS A 128 9.73 -5.97 -7.77
C LYS A 128 8.86 -4.95 -7.03
N GLY A 129 9.26 -4.61 -5.81
CA GLY A 129 8.70 -3.47 -5.07
C GLY A 129 9.27 -2.17 -5.61
N ARG A 130 8.38 -1.30 -6.10
CA ARG A 130 8.73 0.06 -6.53
C ARG A 130 8.34 1.06 -5.47
N SER A 131 9.21 2.01 -5.23
CA SER A 131 9.02 3.03 -4.20
C SER A 131 9.67 4.36 -4.62
N PRO A 132 9.30 5.47 -3.98
CA PRO A 132 9.95 6.75 -4.20
C PRO A 132 11.46 6.69 -3.98
N GLY A 133 12.24 7.15 -4.96
CA GLY A 133 13.69 7.28 -4.84
C GLY A 133 14.49 6.67 -6.00
N GLN A 134 15.72 7.13 -6.12
CA GLN A 134 16.61 6.72 -7.20
C GLN A 134 16.92 5.22 -7.13
N GLY A 135 16.85 4.53 -8.27
CA GLY A 135 17.12 3.09 -8.40
C GLY A 135 15.99 2.17 -7.90
N ARG A 136 14.93 2.72 -7.34
CA ARG A 136 13.75 1.98 -6.87
C ARG A 136 12.54 2.15 -7.78
N ASP A 137 12.51 3.24 -8.50
CA ASP A 137 11.52 3.58 -9.51
C ASP A 137 12.10 3.35 -10.92
N ASP A 138 11.29 2.87 -11.84
CA ASP A 138 11.64 2.57 -13.23
C ASP A 138 10.55 3.01 -14.23
N GLY A 139 9.67 3.89 -13.82
CA GLY A 139 8.57 4.38 -14.65
C GLY A 139 7.35 3.45 -14.67
N THR A 140 7.35 2.36 -13.88
CA THR A 140 6.23 1.40 -13.85
C THR A 140 5.31 1.69 -12.69
N ILE A 141 4.03 1.92 -12.99
CA ILE A 141 2.96 2.12 -12.03
C ILE A 141 2.23 0.82 -11.76
N CYS A 142 2.00 0.54 -10.49
CA CYS A 142 1.13 -0.54 -10.04
C CYS A 142 -0.30 -0.02 -9.85
N ALA A 143 -1.26 -0.65 -10.51
CA ALA A 143 -2.67 -0.24 -10.39
C ALA A 143 -3.17 -0.25 -8.94
N THR A 144 -2.70 -1.22 -8.14
CA THR A 144 -3.02 -1.31 -6.70
C THR A 144 -2.55 -0.08 -5.92
N GLY A 145 -1.46 0.57 -6.32
CA GLY A 145 -0.87 1.69 -5.57
C GLY A 145 -1.87 2.80 -5.30
N ALA A 146 -2.37 3.44 -6.34
CA ALA A 146 -3.36 4.51 -6.19
C ALA A 146 -4.75 3.98 -5.81
N MET A 147 -5.23 2.90 -6.45
CA MET A 147 -6.54 2.31 -6.15
C MET A 147 -6.64 1.84 -4.69
N GLY A 148 -5.59 1.23 -4.17
CA GLY A 148 -5.51 0.80 -2.76
C GLY A 148 -5.42 1.95 -1.76
N SER A 149 -5.20 3.17 -2.22
CA SER A 149 -5.19 4.37 -1.38
C SER A 149 -6.57 5.05 -1.28
N ILE A 150 -7.62 4.51 -1.90
CA ILE A 150 -8.95 5.14 -1.95
C ILE A 150 -9.54 5.50 -0.58
N PRO A 151 -9.38 4.72 0.50
CA PRO A 151 -9.94 5.11 1.79
C PRO A 151 -9.33 6.39 2.35
N VAL A 152 -8.03 6.56 2.14
CA VAL A 152 -7.26 7.66 2.75
C VAL A 152 -7.04 8.85 1.81
N THR A 153 -7.12 8.64 0.49
CA THR A 153 -6.97 9.71 -0.52
C THR A 153 -8.00 9.57 -1.65
N PRO A 154 -9.32 9.57 -1.35
CA PRO A 154 -10.36 9.20 -2.31
C PRO A 154 -10.35 10.07 -3.56
N PHE A 155 -10.16 11.37 -3.43
CA PHE A 155 -10.13 12.30 -4.56
C PHE A 155 -9.00 11.97 -5.56
N TYR A 156 -7.78 11.77 -5.05
CA TYR A 156 -6.62 11.46 -5.89
C TYR A 156 -6.66 10.04 -6.47
N ALA A 157 -7.12 9.08 -5.67
CA ALA A 157 -7.29 7.71 -6.13
C ALA A 157 -8.34 7.60 -7.26
N GLN A 158 -9.45 8.33 -7.16
CA GLN A 158 -10.50 8.35 -8.19
C GLN A 158 -9.99 8.87 -9.53
N GLN A 159 -9.10 9.86 -9.53
CA GLN A 159 -8.50 10.37 -10.78
C GLN A 159 -7.70 9.27 -11.50
N VAL A 160 -6.91 8.49 -10.76
CA VAL A 160 -6.16 7.36 -11.34
C VAL A 160 -7.09 6.23 -11.78
N ILE A 161 -8.12 5.91 -10.98
CA ILE A 161 -9.11 4.89 -11.36
C ILE A 161 -9.73 5.23 -12.71
N ASN A 162 -10.17 6.46 -12.90
CA ASN A 162 -10.75 6.91 -14.17
C ASN A 162 -9.75 6.77 -15.32
N SER A 163 -8.49 7.17 -15.09
CA SER A 163 -7.41 7.04 -16.07
C SER A 163 -7.13 5.59 -16.47
N LEU A 164 -7.10 4.68 -15.50
CA LEU A 164 -6.85 3.26 -15.76
C LEU A 164 -7.90 2.63 -16.68
N PHE A 165 -9.19 3.03 -16.55
CA PHE A 165 -10.23 2.57 -17.44
C PHE A 165 -10.14 3.14 -18.86
N GLU A 166 -9.44 4.26 -19.04
CA GLU A 166 -9.18 4.92 -20.32
C GLU A 166 -7.85 4.45 -20.96
N THR A 167 -6.91 3.92 -20.14
CA THR A 167 -5.59 3.48 -20.59
C THR A 167 -5.69 2.19 -21.42
N PRO A 168 -5.15 2.17 -22.65
CA PRO A 168 -5.15 0.97 -23.49
C PRO A 168 -4.55 -0.24 -22.77
N HIS A 169 -5.18 -1.39 -22.94
CA HIS A 169 -4.74 -2.69 -22.40
C HIS A 169 -4.79 -2.83 -20.87
N MET A 170 -5.10 -1.78 -20.11
CA MET A 170 -5.26 -1.90 -18.66
C MET A 170 -6.57 -2.58 -18.26
N LYS A 171 -7.61 -2.48 -19.07
CA LYS A 171 -8.88 -3.18 -18.85
C LYS A 171 -8.91 -4.48 -19.64
N GLY A 172 -8.83 -5.59 -18.95
CA GLY A 172 -8.95 -6.92 -19.55
C GLY A 172 -10.22 -7.66 -19.09
N THR A 173 -10.27 -8.97 -19.33
CA THR A 173 -11.44 -9.82 -19.07
C THR A 173 -11.86 -9.83 -17.60
N TYR A 174 -10.90 -9.78 -16.69
CA TYR A 174 -11.13 -9.87 -15.24
C TYR A 174 -10.95 -8.54 -14.51
N GLY A 175 -11.05 -7.42 -15.20
CA GLY A 175 -10.88 -6.07 -14.64
C GLY A 175 -9.54 -5.43 -14.99
N ILE A 176 -8.99 -4.66 -14.07
CA ILE A 176 -7.72 -3.96 -14.27
C ILE A 176 -6.55 -4.92 -14.10
N THR A 177 -5.60 -4.87 -15.03
CA THR A 177 -4.37 -5.66 -15.00
C THR A 177 -3.36 -5.12 -13.99
N ASP A 178 -2.25 -5.83 -13.76
CA ASP A 178 -1.34 -5.57 -12.64
C ASP A 178 -0.66 -4.20 -12.71
N ALA A 179 -0.11 -3.84 -13.85
CA ALA A 179 0.78 -2.69 -13.98
C ALA A 179 0.85 -2.11 -15.39
N TYR A 180 1.38 -0.91 -15.51
CA TYR A 180 1.69 -0.29 -16.78
C TYR A 180 2.91 0.64 -16.68
N ASN A 181 3.51 0.94 -17.82
CA ASN A 181 4.60 1.90 -17.96
C ASN A 181 4.27 2.82 -19.14
N ALA A 182 3.87 4.06 -18.83
CA ALA A 182 3.40 5.01 -19.82
C ALA A 182 4.51 5.41 -20.79
N SER A 183 5.74 5.58 -20.31
CA SER A 183 6.89 5.99 -21.12
C SER A 183 7.28 4.95 -22.17
N LEU A 184 6.98 3.69 -21.92
CA LEU A 184 7.26 2.57 -22.82
C LEU A 184 6.02 2.11 -23.61
N GLY A 185 4.85 2.73 -23.37
CA GLY A 185 3.59 2.27 -23.97
C GLY A 185 3.24 0.82 -23.61
N TRP A 186 3.67 0.36 -22.43
CA TRP A 186 3.52 -1.03 -21.99
C TRP A 186 2.45 -1.16 -20.92
N ALA A 187 1.65 -2.22 -21.01
CA ALA A 187 0.74 -2.65 -19.96
C ALA A 187 0.86 -4.15 -19.73
N ASP A 188 0.80 -4.59 -18.48
CA ASP A 188 0.82 -6.01 -18.14
C ASP A 188 -0.49 -6.69 -18.56
N SER A 189 -0.40 -7.93 -19.01
CA SER A 189 -1.58 -8.76 -19.33
C SER A 189 -2.00 -9.66 -18.17
N ARG A 190 -1.23 -9.69 -17.09
CA ARG A 190 -1.43 -10.59 -15.95
C ARG A 190 -2.41 -10.01 -14.93
N TYR A 191 -3.06 -10.92 -14.23
CA TYR A 191 -3.88 -10.64 -13.05
C TYR A 191 -3.24 -11.32 -11.86
N LEU A 192 -2.66 -10.54 -10.96
CA LEU A 192 -2.04 -11.08 -9.77
C LEU A 192 -3.03 -11.01 -8.60
N SER A 193 -3.32 -12.12 -7.97
CA SER A 193 -4.24 -12.16 -6.83
C SER A 193 -3.78 -11.25 -5.69
N ILE A 194 -2.47 -11.13 -5.48
CA ILE A 194 -1.88 -10.25 -4.47
C ILE A 194 -2.12 -8.75 -4.77
N SER A 195 -2.40 -8.40 -6.02
CA SER A 195 -2.75 -7.03 -6.43
C SER A 195 -4.26 -6.83 -6.54
N VAL A 196 -4.97 -7.75 -7.17
CA VAL A 196 -6.41 -7.64 -7.44
C VAL A 196 -7.23 -7.76 -6.16
N MET A 197 -6.90 -8.71 -5.28
CA MET A 197 -7.66 -8.91 -4.04
C MET A 197 -7.60 -7.69 -3.09
N PRO A 198 -6.44 -7.06 -2.87
CA PRO A 198 -6.38 -5.80 -2.14
C PRO A 198 -7.27 -4.70 -2.73
N ILE A 199 -7.28 -4.52 -4.06
CA ILE A 199 -8.11 -3.51 -4.70
C ILE A 199 -9.60 -3.74 -4.35
N VAL A 200 -10.10 -4.95 -4.56
CA VAL A 200 -11.50 -5.31 -4.29
C VAL A 200 -11.83 -5.10 -2.81
N SER A 201 -10.98 -5.62 -1.93
CA SER A 201 -11.19 -5.55 -0.48
C SER A 201 -11.14 -4.13 0.07
N ILE A 202 -10.21 -3.30 -0.39
CA ILE A 202 -10.07 -1.91 0.04
C ILE A 202 -11.24 -1.07 -0.48
N ILE A 203 -11.66 -1.25 -1.74
CA ILE A 203 -12.81 -0.54 -2.28
C ILE A 203 -14.08 -0.93 -1.52
N GLU A 204 -14.27 -2.20 -1.19
CA GLU A 204 -15.42 -2.64 -0.40
C GLU A 204 -15.39 -2.06 1.02
N ASN A 205 -14.23 -2.03 1.66
CA ASN A 205 -14.08 -1.34 2.95
C ASN A 205 -14.38 0.16 2.87
N TYR A 206 -13.96 0.83 1.81
CA TYR A 206 -14.29 2.24 1.59
C TYR A 206 -15.80 2.47 1.40
N ARG A 207 -16.49 1.55 0.70
CA ARG A 207 -17.93 1.65 0.43
C ARG A 207 -18.79 1.30 1.62
N THR A 208 -18.48 0.26 2.35
CA THR A 208 -19.36 -0.35 3.35
C THR A 208 -18.70 -0.68 4.68
N GLY A 209 -17.37 -0.72 4.72
CA GLY A 209 -16.64 -1.21 5.89
C GLY A 209 -16.79 -2.71 6.13
N LEU A 210 -17.29 -3.48 5.15
CA LEU A 210 -17.71 -4.87 5.34
C LEU A 210 -16.63 -5.75 5.98
N ILE A 211 -15.41 -5.73 5.45
CA ILE A 211 -14.34 -6.59 5.94
C ILE A 211 -13.90 -6.12 7.34
N TRP A 212 -13.78 -4.82 7.54
CA TRP A 212 -13.43 -4.24 8.83
C TRP A 212 -14.46 -4.59 9.91
N HIS A 213 -15.75 -4.48 9.60
CA HIS A 213 -16.83 -4.84 10.54
C HIS A 213 -16.87 -6.34 10.80
N CYS A 214 -16.81 -7.17 9.77
CA CYS A 214 -16.84 -8.62 9.91
C CYS A 214 -15.76 -9.13 10.88
N LEU A 215 -14.60 -8.52 10.83
CA LEU A 215 -13.47 -8.94 11.63
C LEU A 215 -13.47 -8.38 13.06
N LEU A 216 -14.19 -7.29 13.33
CA LEU A 216 -14.48 -6.85 14.70
C LEU A 216 -15.43 -7.81 15.41
N TYR A 217 -16.43 -8.34 14.70
CA TYR A 217 -17.39 -9.31 15.26
C TYR A 217 -16.79 -10.69 15.57
N THR A 218 -15.73 -11.07 14.90
CA THR A 218 -15.06 -12.37 15.08
C THR A 218 -13.88 -12.33 16.05
N SER A 219 -13.54 -11.16 16.58
CA SER A 219 -12.56 -11.04 17.65
C SER A 219 -13.23 -11.33 18.99
N PRO A 220 -12.71 -12.27 19.81
CA PRO A 220 -13.22 -12.45 21.16
C PRO A 220 -13.07 -11.15 21.96
N SER A 221 -14.16 -10.73 22.56
CA SER A 221 -14.24 -9.55 23.46
C SER A 221 -13.45 -9.77 24.74
#